data_ff2ea789a859dbd544ca7a795360efda
#
_entry.id   ff2ea789a859dbd544ca7a795360efda
#
_cell.length_a   1.000
_cell.length_b   1.000
_cell.length_c   1.000
_cell.angle_alpha   90.00
_cell.angle_beta   90.00
_cell.angle_gamma   90.00
#
_symmetry.space_group_name_H-M   'P 1'
#
loop_
_entity.id
_entity.type
_entity.pdbx_description
1 polymer ?
#
loop_
_entity_poly.entity_id
_entity_poly.type
_entity_poly.pdbx_seq_one_letter_code
_entity_poly.pdbx_strand_id
1 'polypeptide(L)'
;MKGRIAILLLTAVVLTATSSIIPAPAEYTCAGDARYKTEALSRPRILQGSRAGKAFRTRVSGLPRFAQEEAYELTVGTCGATIRALTPEGVFRARQTLRKLELTDTSRLCCTIFDYPRYEHRGLMIDESRSFKGKEFIKKELDAMALLGLNSLHLHLTDAAGWRIEIKSHPELTERVAWRIGYTYTDWEAGGYKFASAGDPDAYGGYYSQEDLKEIVAYAAELYIQVIPEIEMPGHSMEVNRTYPELACIDASGRRRNSSWDLCPGNEGTFRLLEDVLSEVIAIFPCKYIHIGGDEAVMRDWPSCVNCRARMEAEGFTEVRQLQGYMVGRICRWLQEHGRTAVGWDEILETGLPRDAVVMSWRGSAGGEKAAAAGHKVIMSPNTHCYFDYYQDLIRKEPLAVGELTSLHWVYTYDPGDDPHVLGLQANLWCEKVPTVQHAEYMLYPRLFAIAEIGWSPKSRKKDPVEFRARAHSLLDALRKLGYNGFDMDTESDFAIAGLRRTQKGEIIYPSF
;
A
#
# COMPACT_ATOMS: atom_id res chain seq x y z
N MET A 1 51.36 -54.85 12.51
CA MET A 1 50.44 -54.00 13.28
C MET A 1 50.38 -52.64 12.61
N LYS A 2 49.28 -52.34 11.88
CA LYS A 2 49.09 -51.06 11.25
C LYS A 2 47.85 -50.40 11.93
N GLY A 3 48.10 -49.44 12.79
CA GLY A 3 47.08 -48.67 13.47
C GLY A 3 46.41 -47.70 12.49
N ARG A 4 45.12 -47.85 12.27
CA ARG A 4 44.28 -46.86 11.58
C ARG A 4 43.83 -45.80 12.59
N ILE A 5 44.33 -44.59 12.42
CA ILE A 5 43.81 -43.40 13.11
C ILE A 5 42.54 -43.01 12.39
N ALA A 6 41.38 -43.18 13.05
CA ALA A 6 40.11 -42.65 12.60
C ALA A 6 40.04 -41.17 13.00
N ILE A 7 40.11 -40.27 12.02
CA ILE A 7 39.84 -38.85 12.20
C ILE A 7 38.31 -38.72 12.22
N LEU A 8 37.75 -38.49 13.42
CA LEU A 8 36.37 -38.03 13.56
C LEU A 8 36.32 -36.57 13.11
N LEU A 9 35.79 -36.33 11.90
CA LEU A 9 35.35 -35.02 11.49
C LEU A 9 34.05 -34.68 12.27
N LEU A 10 34.19 -33.90 13.34
CA LEU A 10 33.07 -33.21 13.96
C LEU A 10 32.61 -32.13 12.97
N THR A 11 31.61 -32.45 12.18
CA THR A 11 30.81 -31.42 11.48
C THR A 11 30.04 -30.66 12.56
N ALA A 12 30.55 -29.48 12.92
CA ALA A 12 29.77 -28.52 13.69
C ALA A 12 28.55 -28.15 12.86
N VAL A 13 27.39 -28.69 13.20
CA VAL A 13 26.10 -28.19 12.72
C VAL A 13 25.96 -26.79 13.31
N VAL A 14 26.31 -25.77 12.53
CA VAL A 14 25.94 -24.39 12.86
C VAL A 14 24.43 -24.36 12.72
N LEU A 15 23.72 -24.57 13.82
CA LEU A 15 22.33 -24.20 13.95
C LEU A 15 22.26 -22.68 13.72
N THR A 16 21.98 -22.27 12.48
CA THR A 16 21.64 -20.88 12.21
C THR A 16 20.32 -20.62 12.93
N ALA A 17 20.40 -20.00 14.11
CA ALA A 17 19.21 -19.54 14.80
C ALA A 17 18.45 -18.61 13.83
N THR A 18 17.26 -19.03 13.43
CA THR A 18 16.38 -18.21 12.59
C THR A 18 15.79 -17.11 13.45
N SER A 19 15.85 -15.88 12.97
CA SER A 19 15.21 -14.74 13.64
C SER A 19 13.70 -14.92 13.65
N SER A 20 13.04 -14.66 14.80
CA SER A 20 11.57 -14.59 14.89
C SER A 20 10.98 -13.31 14.31
N ILE A 21 11.81 -12.40 13.78
CA ILE A 21 11.47 -11.05 13.35
C ILE A 21 10.85 -11.06 11.94
N ILE A 22 9.78 -10.30 11.75
CA ILE A 22 9.23 -9.91 10.44
C ILE A 22 9.29 -8.38 10.31
N PRO A 23 9.84 -7.84 9.21
CA PRO A 23 10.61 -8.52 8.14
C PRO A 23 11.90 -9.18 8.67
N ALA A 24 12.34 -10.26 7.99
CA ALA A 24 13.60 -10.90 8.31
C ALA A 24 14.79 -9.97 8.01
N PRO A 25 15.68 -9.71 8.98
CA PRO A 25 16.79 -8.79 8.77
C PRO A 25 17.80 -9.33 7.75
N ALA A 26 18.51 -8.42 7.08
CA ALA A 26 19.53 -8.75 6.10
C ALA A 26 20.61 -9.68 6.69
N GLU A 27 21.04 -9.41 7.93
CA GLU A 27 21.96 -10.29 8.66
C GLU A 27 21.52 -10.41 10.13
N TYR A 28 21.59 -11.62 10.66
CA TYR A 28 21.27 -11.93 12.04
C TYR A 28 22.31 -12.94 12.56
N THR A 29 22.98 -12.61 13.65
CA THR A 29 24.00 -13.46 14.27
C THR A 29 23.78 -13.53 15.77
N CYS A 30 23.64 -14.75 16.31
CA CYS A 30 23.61 -14.98 17.76
C CYS A 30 25.00 -14.99 18.36
N ALA A 31 25.14 -14.45 19.55
CA ALA A 31 26.37 -14.45 20.33
C ALA A 31 26.42 -15.68 21.30
N GLY A 32 26.43 -16.90 20.74
CA GLY A 32 26.40 -18.14 21.53
C GLY A 32 25.11 -18.30 22.31
N ASP A 33 25.17 -18.85 23.52
CA ASP A 33 24.02 -19.12 24.39
C ASP A 33 23.68 -17.98 25.36
N ALA A 34 24.40 -16.86 25.28
CA ALA A 34 24.16 -15.70 26.15
C ALA A 34 22.77 -15.10 25.89
N ARG A 35 22.03 -14.83 26.98
CA ARG A 35 20.67 -14.30 26.90
C ARG A 35 20.59 -12.88 27.44
N TYR A 36 19.78 -12.04 26.80
CA TYR A 36 19.48 -10.70 27.28
C TYR A 36 18.29 -10.68 28.23
N LYS A 37 18.26 -9.68 29.12
CA LYS A 37 17.06 -9.33 29.91
C LYS A 37 16.23 -8.32 29.13
N THR A 38 14.90 -8.35 29.27
CA THR A 38 13.98 -7.45 28.56
C THR A 38 14.34 -5.98 28.78
N GLU A 39 14.80 -5.62 30.00
CA GLU A 39 15.23 -4.27 30.34
C GLU A 39 16.41 -3.76 29.48
N ALA A 40 17.21 -4.70 28.92
CA ALA A 40 18.30 -4.34 28.01
C ALA A 40 17.83 -3.67 26.72
N LEU A 41 16.55 -3.86 26.33
CA LEU A 41 15.97 -3.30 25.12
C LEU A 41 15.45 -1.86 25.30
N SER A 42 15.12 -1.46 26.55
CA SER A 42 14.37 -0.24 26.83
C SER A 42 15.15 1.07 26.60
N ARG A 43 16.48 1.04 26.82
CA ARG A 43 17.34 2.24 26.72
C ARG A 43 18.61 1.96 25.92
N PRO A 44 18.51 1.80 24.59
CA PRO A 44 19.66 1.50 23.76
C PRO A 44 20.62 2.68 23.72
N ARG A 45 21.94 2.39 23.71
CA ARG A 45 22.98 3.37 23.38
C ARG A 45 22.90 3.70 21.89
N ILE A 46 22.78 4.98 21.55
CA ILE A 46 22.65 5.43 20.16
C ILE A 46 23.97 6.03 19.67
N LEU A 47 24.48 5.50 18.58
CA LEU A 47 25.67 5.97 17.86
C LEU A 47 25.25 6.38 16.44
N GLN A 48 24.91 7.66 16.24
CA GLN A 48 24.36 8.18 14.98
C GLN A 48 25.36 9.06 14.23
N GLY A 49 25.28 9.08 12.90
CA GLY A 49 26.08 9.91 12.00
C GLY A 49 27.56 9.60 12.12
N SER A 50 28.39 10.58 12.44
CA SER A 50 29.85 10.39 12.62
C SER A 50 30.18 9.41 13.74
N ARG A 51 29.37 9.35 14.80
CA ARG A 51 29.53 8.44 15.95
C ARG A 51 29.19 6.99 15.63
N ALA A 52 28.53 6.69 14.50
CA ALA A 52 28.24 5.30 14.08
C ALA A 52 29.51 4.48 13.78
N GLY A 53 30.65 5.16 13.61
CA GLY A 53 31.95 4.52 13.37
C GLY A 53 32.29 4.32 11.90
N LYS A 54 33.60 4.26 11.58
CA LYS A 54 34.08 4.14 10.20
C LYS A 54 33.61 2.82 9.54
N ALA A 55 33.70 1.72 10.26
CA ALA A 55 33.34 0.39 9.74
C ALA A 55 31.87 0.34 9.29
N PHE A 56 30.94 0.84 10.11
CA PHE A 56 29.52 0.92 9.74
C PHE A 56 29.29 1.81 8.52
N ARG A 57 29.89 3.01 8.49
CA ARG A 57 29.77 3.90 7.33
C ARG A 57 30.28 3.29 6.04
N THR A 58 31.44 2.59 6.10
CA THR A 58 31.96 1.86 4.93
C THR A 58 31.03 0.75 4.50
N ARG A 59 30.42 0.03 5.44
CA ARG A 59 29.49 -1.08 5.16
C ARG A 59 28.25 -0.60 4.38
N VAL A 60 27.67 0.53 4.78
CA VAL A 60 26.45 1.04 4.14
C VAL A 60 26.70 1.84 2.86
N SER A 61 27.92 2.32 2.61
CA SER A 61 28.24 3.20 1.47
C SER A 61 27.99 2.58 0.09
N GLY A 62 27.92 1.25 -0.01
CA GLY A 62 27.59 0.53 -1.24
C GLY A 62 26.09 0.32 -1.49
N LEU A 63 25.23 0.69 -0.53
CA LEU A 63 23.78 0.56 -0.67
C LEU A 63 23.19 1.74 -1.47
N PRO A 64 22.01 1.59 -2.10
CA PRO A 64 21.25 2.72 -2.63
C PRO A 64 20.97 3.77 -1.56
N ARG A 65 20.81 5.04 -1.94
CA ARG A 65 20.67 6.16 -0.99
C ARG A 65 19.53 5.94 0.01
N PHE A 66 18.34 5.55 -0.43
CA PHE A 66 17.21 5.29 0.46
C PHE A 66 17.55 4.20 1.49
N ALA A 67 18.24 3.13 1.08
CA ALA A 67 18.63 2.06 1.97
C ALA A 67 19.73 2.50 2.96
N GLN A 68 20.65 3.41 2.56
CA GLN A 68 21.62 4.01 3.50
C GLN A 68 20.94 4.84 4.60
N GLU A 69 19.86 5.55 4.24
CA GLU A 69 19.10 6.42 5.16
C GLU A 69 18.39 5.59 6.24
N GLU A 70 17.88 4.42 5.90
CA GLU A 70 17.15 3.50 6.78
C GLU A 70 18.04 2.43 7.45
N ALA A 71 19.29 2.24 6.97
CA ALA A 71 20.18 1.19 7.46
C ALA A 71 20.60 1.37 8.92
N TYR A 72 20.68 0.24 9.62
CA TYR A 72 21.16 0.20 11.00
C TYR A 72 21.95 -1.07 11.33
N GLU A 73 22.76 -0.98 12.39
CA GLU A 73 23.33 -2.12 13.10
C GLU A 73 22.85 -2.08 14.55
N LEU A 74 22.22 -3.15 14.99
CA LEU A 74 21.71 -3.33 16.33
C LEU A 74 22.47 -4.47 17.00
N THR A 75 23.13 -4.19 18.12
CA THR A 75 23.73 -5.21 18.97
C THR A 75 22.98 -5.30 20.29
N VAL A 76 22.47 -6.47 20.63
CA VAL A 76 21.78 -6.76 21.89
C VAL A 76 22.68 -7.66 22.73
N GLY A 77 23.21 -7.12 23.81
CA GLY A 77 24.01 -7.84 24.80
C GLY A 77 23.23 -8.11 26.09
N THR A 78 23.83 -8.86 27.02
CA THR A 78 23.19 -9.28 28.28
C THR A 78 22.62 -8.14 29.12
N CYS A 79 23.25 -6.96 29.08
CA CYS A 79 22.93 -5.81 29.95
C CYS A 79 22.49 -4.54 29.18
N GLY A 80 22.41 -4.58 27.86
CA GLY A 80 22.07 -3.40 27.09
C GLY A 80 22.12 -3.61 25.59
N ALA A 81 21.49 -2.69 24.86
CA ALA A 81 21.50 -2.65 23.41
C ALA A 81 22.29 -1.44 22.88
N THR A 82 22.87 -1.55 21.71
CA THR A 82 23.54 -0.46 20.98
C THR A 82 23.01 -0.40 19.56
N ILE A 83 22.58 0.80 19.13
CA ILE A 83 22.16 1.11 17.78
C ILE A 83 23.22 1.94 17.08
N ARG A 84 23.62 1.57 15.86
CA ARG A 84 24.41 2.38 14.93
C ARG A 84 23.58 2.66 13.70
N ALA A 85 23.47 3.92 13.29
CA ALA A 85 22.75 4.36 12.10
C ALA A 85 23.37 5.67 11.56
N LEU A 86 23.12 5.98 10.27
CA LEU A 86 23.53 7.27 9.72
C LEU A 86 22.54 8.38 10.07
N THR A 87 21.27 8.07 10.10
CA THR A 87 20.15 9.02 10.18
C THR A 87 19.25 8.76 11.40
N PRO A 88 18.40 9.71 11.78
CA PRO A 88 17.34 9.46 12.75
C PRO A 88 16.38 8.34 12.31
N GLU A 89 16.11 8.23 11.01
CA GLU A 89 15.24 7.16 10.49
C GLU A 89 15.84 5.76 10.70
N GLY A 90 17.13 5.55 10.41
CA GLY A 90 17.80 4.28 10.73
C GLY A 90 17.76 3.95 12.22
N VAL A 91 17.85 4.95 13.11
CA VAL A 91 17.63 4.75 14.55
C VAL A 91 16.20 4.34 14.85
N PHE A 92 15.22 4.95 14.19
CA PHE A 92 13.81 4.60 14.33
C PHE A 92 13.55 3.15 13.89
N ARG A 93 14.07 2.73 12.72
CA ARG A 93 13.92 1.34 12.22
C ARG A 93 14.54 0.33 13.18
N ALA A 94 15.71 0.62 13.75
CA ALA A 94 16.32 -0.21 14.78
C ALA A 94 15.46 -0.31 16.06
N ARG A 95 14.80 0.77 16.47
CA ARG A 95 13.86 0.76 17.60
C ARG A 95 12.63 -0.11 17.33
N GLN A 96 12.09 -0.10 16.09
CA GLN A 96 11.01 -1.00 15.71
C GLN A 96 11.47 -2.47 15.77
N THR A 97 12.72 -2.75 15.44
CA THR A 97 13.29 -4.11 15.57
C THR A 97 13.46 -4.51 17.04
N LEU A 98 13.87 -3.59 17.92
CA LEU A 98 13.86 -3.87 19.37
C LEU A 98 12.45 -4.18 19.88
N ARG A 99 11.44 -3.43 19.44
CA ARG A 99 10.03 -3.69 19.80
C ARG A 99 9.57 -5.07 19.29
N LYS A 100 9.95 -5.47 18.07
CA LYS A 100 9.64 -6.82 17.54
C LYS A 100 10.31 -7.92 18.38
N LEU A 101 11.57 -7.75 18.77
CA LEU A 101 12.25 -8.69 19.68
C LEU A 101 11.53 -8.80 21.03
N GLU A 102 11.09 -7.69 21.59
CA GLU A 102 10.30 -7.69 22.83
C GLU A 102 8.99 -8.46 22.70
N LEU A 103 8.30 -8.31 21.56
CA LEU A 103 6.99 -8.92 21.30
C LEU A 103 7.06 -10.40 20.95
N THR A 104 8.08 -10.84 20.19
CA THR A 104 8.08 -12.16 19.56
C THR A 104 9.27 -13.05 19.93
N ASP A 105 10.40 -12.49 20.43
CA ASP A 105 11.57 -13.31 20.74
C ASP A 105 11.48 -13.97 22.10
N THR A 106 11.10 -15.24 22.11
CA THR A 106 11.08 -16.08 23.32
C THR A 106 12.46 -16.64 23.69
N SER A 107 13.39 -16.71 22.75
CA SER A 107 14.74 -17.24 22.97
C SER A 107 15.62 -16.30 23.79
N ARG A 108 15.43 -14.98 23.58
CA ARG A 108 16.19 -13.88 24.19
C ARG A 108 17.71 -14.00 24.01
N LEU A 109 18.16 -14.62 22.94
CA LEU A 109 19.59 -14.75 22.65
C LEU A 109 20.22 -13.40 22.33
N CYS A 110 21.38 -13.11 22.92
CA CYS A 110 22.17 -11.95 22.53
C CYS A 110 22.51 -12.05 21.04
N CYS A 111 22.35 -10.94 20.31
CA CYS A 111 22.48 -10.95 18.86
C CYS A 111 23.06 -9.66 18.30
N THR A 112 23.56 -9.75 17.09
CA THR A 112 23.89 -8.60 16.24
C THR A 112 23.07 -8.70 14.96
N ILE A 113 22.39 -7.60 14.62
CA ILE A 113 21.54 -7.44 13.45
C ILE A 113 22.11 -6.31 12.60
N PHE A 114 22.34 -6.57 11.32
CA PHE A 114 22.55 -5.52 10.33
C PHE A 114 21.43 -5.59 9.33
N ASP A 115 20.78 -4.42 9.05
CA ASP A 115 19.54 -4.42 8.30
C ASP A 115 19.34 -3.14 7.48
N TYR A 116 18.60 -3.28 6.38
CA TYR A 116 18.25 -2.20 5.45
C TYR A 116 17.16 -2.69 4.49
N PRO A 117 16.32 -1.79 3.91
CA PRO A 117 15.26 -2.18 3.00
C PRO A 117 15.77 -2.56 1.60
N ARG A 118 15.07 -3.51 0.96
CA ARG A 118 15.30 -3.90 -0.44
C ARG A 118 14.75 -2.86 -1.42
N TYR A 119 13.54 -2.33 -1.15
CA TYR A 119 12.87 -1.38 -2.03
C TYR A 119 12.63 -0.03 -1.37
N GLU A 120 12.61 1.01 -2.20
CA GLU A 120 12.32 2.39 -1.79
C GLU A 120 10.86 2.57 -1.37
N HIS A 121 9.90 2.01 -2.13
CA HIS A 121 8.47 2.08 -1.84
C HIS A 121 7.97 0.77 -1.23
N ARG A 122 7.32 0.85 -0.07
CA ARG A 122 6.74 -0.28 0.65
C ARG A 122 5.38 0.18 1.18
N GLY A 123 4.32 -0.07 0.39
CA GLY A 123 3.04 0.60 0.52
C GLY A 123 1.91 -0.25 1.06
N LEU A 124 0.94 0.45 1.63
CA LEU A 124 -0.42 -0.02 1.89
C LEU A 124 -1.41 1.02 1.40
N MET A 125 -2.37 0.64 0.56
CA MET A 125 -3.53 1.45 0.23
C MET A 125 -4.73 1.05 1.09
N ILE A 126 -5.47 2.05 1.54
CA ILE A 126 -6.74 1.88 2.27
C ILE A 126 -7.81 2.68 1.54
N ASP A 127 -8.88 1.99 1.15
CA ASP A 127 -10.06 2.58 0.53
C ASP A 127 -11.03 3.10 1.60
N GLU A 128 -11.00 4.41 1.81
CA GLU A 128 -11.93 5.13 2.67
C GLU A 128 -13.18 5.62 1.90
N SER A 129 -13.12 5.61 0.56
CA SER A 129 -14.25 6.03 -0.26
C SER A 129 -15.42 5.07 -0.16
N ARG A 130 -15.20 3.78 -0.41
CA ARG A 130 -16.25 2.76 -0.36
C ARG A 130 -16.73 2.50 1.05
N SER A 131 -15.83 2.58 2.05
CA SER A 131 -16.20 2.38 3.46
C SER A 131 -15.33 3.23 4.38
N PHE A 132 -15.91 4.34 4.86
CA PHE A 132 -15.24 5.30 5.72
C PHE A 132 -15.04 4.77 7.14
N LYS A 133 -13.81 4.72 7.63
CA LYS A 133 -13.44 4.19 8.94
C LYS A 133 -12.88 5.24 9.90
N GLY A 134 -12.45 6.39 9.36
CA GLY A 134 -12.00 7.53 10.15
C GLY A 134 -10.55 7.48 10.63
N LYS A 135 -10.09 8.61 11.19
CA LYS A 135 -8.67 8.85 11.46
C LYS A 135 -8.04 7.94 12.51
N GLU A 136 -8.79 7.46 13.49
CA GLU A 136 -8.24 6.60 14.54
C GLU A 136 -7.85 5.23 13.98
N PHE A 137 -8.62 4.71 13.02
CA PHE A 137 -8.25 3.51 12.27
C PHE A 137 -6.96 3.74 11.46
N ILE A 138 -6.88 4.85 10.73
CA ILE A 138 -5.69 5.18 9.93
C ILE A 138 -4.45 5.30 10.83
N LYS A 139 -4.53 5.96 11.98
CA LYS A 139 -3.41 6.06 12.93
C LYS A 139 -2.99 4.71 13.48
N LYS A 140 -3.96 3.85 13.81
CA LYS A 140 -3.69 2.49 14.26
C LYS A 140 -2.92 1.69 13.20
N GLU A 141 -3.35 1.78 11.93
CA GLU A 141 -2.64 1.11 10.84
C GLU A 141 -1.25 1.70 10.57
N LEU A 142 -1.05 3.02 10.74
CA LEU A 142 0.27 3.64 10.68
C LEU A 142 1.23 3.07 11.74
N ASP A 143 0.77 2.78 12.96
CA ASP A 143 1.58 2.11 13.98
C ASP A 143 2.02 0.70 13.56
N ALA A 144 1.13 -0.08 12.98
CA ALA A 144 1.45 -1.40 12.45
C ALA A 144 2.39 -1.32 11.24
N MET A 145 2.16 -0.39 10.33
CA MET A 145 3.04 -0.11 9.18
C MET A 145 4.45 0.23 9.63
N ALA A 146 4.60 1.08 10.65
CA ALA A 146 5.89 1.44 11.25
C ALA A 146 6.62 0.21 11.82
N LEU A 147 5.91 -0.63 12.58
CA LEU A 147 6.44 -1.87 13.14
C LEU A 147 6.93 -2.81 12.04
N LEU A 148 6.22 -2.89 10.93
CA LEU A 148 6.50 -3.73 9.77
C LEU A 148 7.55 -3.14 8.81
N GLY A 149 7.98 -1.88 9.00
CA GLY A 149 8.94 -1.22 8.11
C GLY A 149 8.33 -0.74 6.79
N LEU A 150 7.01 -0.65 6.68
CA LEU A 150 6.33 0.02 5.58
C LEU A 150 6.53 1.54 5.69
N ASN A 151 6.52 2.26 4.55
CA ASN A 151 6.82 3.68 4.52
C ASN A 151 5.88 4.52 3.65
N SER A 152 4.85 3.95 3.08
CA SER A 152 3.93 4.64 2.18
C SER A 152 2.50 4.22 2.47
N LEU A 153 1.70 5.14 3.03
CA LEU A 153 0.25 4.98 3.14
C LEU A 153 -0.39 5.67 1.93
N HIS A 154 -1.15 4.92 1.13
CA HIS A 154 -1.95 5.44 0.05
C HIS A 154 -3.41 5.53 0.51
N LEU A 155 -3.99 6.72 0.51
CA LEU A 155 -5.38 6.95 0.88
C LEU A 155 -6.23 7.14 -0.37
N HIS A 156 -7.10 6.19 -0.65
CA HIS A 156 -8.10 6.30 -1.70
C HIS A 156 -9.30 7.08 -1.17
N LEU A 157 -9.32 8.40 -1.47
CA LEU A 157 -10.20 9.38 -0.82
C LEU A 157 -11.46 9.69 -1.62
N THR A 158 -11.48 9.40 -2.91
CA THR A 158 -12.62 9.72 -3.79
C THR A 158 -12.93 8.56 -4.72
N ASP A 159 -14.20 8.24 -4.84
CA ASP A 159 -14.75 7.25 -5.75
C ASP A 159 -16.27 7.43 -5.77
N ALA A 160 -16.94 6.78 -6.70
CA ALA A 160 -18.38 6.86 -6.90
C ALA A 160 -19.22 6.74 -5.62
N ALA A 161 -18.74 5.99 -4.61
CA ALA A 161 -19.46 5.73 -3.37
C ALA A 161 -19.31 6.81 -2.30
N GLY A 162 -18.40 7.76 -2.49
CA GLY A 162 -18.25 8.87 -1.55
C GLY A 162 -16.97 9.69 -1.71
N TRP A 163 -17.08 10.96 -1.50
CA TRP A 163 -16.01 11.93 -1.45
C TRP A 163 -15.55 12.14 0.01
N ARG A 164 -14.28 11.88 0.34
CA ARG A 164 -13.81 11.79 1.74
C ARG A 164 -12.84 12.87 2.18
N ILE A 165 -12.61 13.89 1.37
CA ILE A 165 -11.71 15.01 1.69
C ILE A 165 -12.44 16.34 1.63
N GLU A 166 -12.33 17.17 2.68
CA GLU A 166 -12.83 18.53 2.67
C GLU A 166 -12.06 19.40 1.66
N ILE A 167 -12.80 20.00 0.72
CA ILE A 167 -12.30 21.02 -0.22
C ILE A 167 -13.05 22.31 0.08
N LYS A 168 -12.37 23.31 0.65
CA LYS A 168 -12.99 24.54 1.13
C LYS A 168 -13.54 25.41 -0.01
N SER A 169 -12.92 25.36 -1.17
CA SER A 169 -13.43 26.03 -2.39
C SER A 169 -14.64 25.33 -3.00
N HIS A 170 -14.89 24.06 -2.64
CA HIS A 170 -15.96 23.23 -3.17
C HIS A 170 -16.66 22.42 -2.05
N PRO A 171 -17.29 23.09 -1.06
CA PRO A 171 -17.88 22.43 0.11
C PRO A 171 -19.01 21.44 -0.26
N GLU A 172 -19.66 21.64 -1.42
CA GLU A 172 -20.73 20.76 -1.90
C GLU A 172 -20.27 19.31 -2.09
N LEU A 173 -18.96 19.06 -2.32
CA LEU A 173 -18.41 17.71 -2.46
C LEU A 173 -18.57 16.90 -1.16
N THR A 174 -18.39 17.51 0.00
CA THR A 174 -18.62 16.83 1.28
C THR A 174 -20.07 16.93 1.76
N GLU A 175 -20.77 18.02 1.47
CA GLU A 175 -22.16 18.20 1.88
C GLU A 175 -23.12 17.25 1.15
N ARG A 176 -22.89 16.97 -0.14
CA ARG A 176 -23.83 16.23 -1.00
C ARG A 176 -23.48 14.77 -1.23
N VAL A 177 -22.17 14.42 -1.23
CA VAL A 177 -21.75 13.09 -1.66
C VAL A 177 -20.74 12.41 -0.73
N ALA A 178 -20.51 12.95 0.48
CA ALA A 178 -19.81 12.23 1.53
C ALA A 178 -20.71 11.24 2.30
N TRP A 179 -22.02 11.29 2.08
CA TRP A 179 -23.01 10.45 2.75
C TRP A 179 -23.87 9.75 1.72
N ARG A 180 -24.29 8.51 2.03
CA ARG A 180 -25.13 7.69 1.15
C ARG A 180 -26.19 6.93 1.94
N ILE A 181 -27.26 6.48 1.29
CA ILE A 181 -28.24 5.56 1.86
C ILE A 181 -27.75 4.13 1.64
N GLY A 182 -27.59 3.39 2.72
CA GLY A 182 -27.08 2.03 2.73
C GLY A 182 -25.71 1.90 3.39
N TYR A 183 -25.66 1.04 4.40
CA TYR A 183 -24.46 0.84 5.22
C TYR A 183 -23.30 0.22 4.43
N THR A 184 -23.58 -0.85 3.68
CA THR A 184 -22.59 -1.47 2.81
C THR A 184 -22.64 -0.87 1.40
N TYR A 185 -21.56 -1.05 0.63
CA TYR A 185 -21.54 -0.70 -0.79
C TYR A 185 -22.65 -1.43 -1.56
N THR A 186 -22.88 -2.70 -1.24
CA THR A 186 -23.92 -3.53 -1.86
C THR A 186 -25.35 -3.00 -1.56
N ASP A 187 -25.60 -2.51 -0.34
CA ASP A 187 -26.88 -1.88 0.00
C ASP A 187 -27.11 -0.59 -0.78
N TRP A 188 -26.04 0.22 -0.94
CA TRP A 188 -26.09 1.45 -1.72
C TRP A 188 -26.35 1.18 -3.21
N GLU A 189 -25.67 0.18 -3.78
CA GLU A 189 -25.87 -0.28 -5.15
C GLU A 189 -27.30 -0.78 -5.37
N ALA A 190 -27.78 -1.70 -4.52
CA ALA A 190 -29.15 -2.22 -4.56
C ALA A 190 -30.21 -1.12 -4.35
N GLY A 191 -29.88 -0.07 -3.57
CA GLY A 191 -30.71 1.10 -3.35
C GLY A 191 -30.73 2.12 -4.51
N GLY A 192 -29.99 1.87 -5.60
CA GLY A 192 -29.93 2.72 -6.79
C GLY A 192 -29.00 3.93 -6.65
N TYR A 193 -27.87 3.76 -5.94
CA TYR A 193 -26.79 4.74 -5.84
C TYR A 193 -27.24 6.11 -5.27
N LYS A 194 -28.00 6.07 -4.15
CA LYS A 194 -28.57 7.29 -3.53
C LYS A 194 -27.59 7.89 -2.55
N PHE A 195 -27.29 9.17 -2.74
CA PHE A 195 -26.59 9.98 -1.75
C PHE A 195 -27.57 10.56 -0.71
N ALA A 196 -27.03 10.99 0.42
CA ALA A 196 -27.74 11.53 1.57
C ALA A 196 -26.99 12.72 2.15
N SER A 197 -27.64 13.45 3.06
CA SER A 197 -26.99 14.45 3.89
C SER A 197 -26.62 13.86 5.26
N ALA A 198 -25.66 14.49 5.95
CA ALA A 198 -25.34 14.13 7.32
C ALA A 198 -26.58 14.22 8.22
N GLY A 199 -26.88 13.15 8.95
CA GLY A 199 -28.04 13.09 9.85
C GLY A 199 -29.34 12.62 9.21
N ASP A 200 -29.40 12.36 7.90
CA ASP A 200 -30.54 11.70 7.27
C ASP A 200 -30.71 10.28 7.86
N PRO A 201 -31.95 9.78 7.98
CA PRO A 201 -32.19 8.40 8.35
C PRO A 201 -31.46 7.43 7.42
N ASP A 202 -30.82 6.43 7.99
CA ASP A 202 -30.03 5.40 7.30
C ASP A 202 -28.81 5.94 6.50
N ALA A 203 -28.41 7.21 6.74
CA ALA A 203 -27.21 7.77 6.13
C ALA A 203 -25.95 7.13 6.71
N TYR A 204 -25.10 6.64 5.83
CA TYR A 204 -23.76 6.15 6.14
C TYR A 204 -22.72 6.98 5.40
N GLY A 205 -21.64 7.34 6.07
CA GLY A 205 -20.56 8.08 5.44
C GLY A 205 -19.73 8.88 6.44
N GLY A 206 -19.07 9.89 5.91
CA GLY A 206 -18.16 10.77 6.62
C GLY A 206 -17.07 11.28 5.69
N TYR A 207 -16.28 12.19 6.18
CA TYR A 207 -15.11 12.71 5.48
C TYR A 207 -14.07 13.20 6.49
N TYR A 208 -12.87 13.42 6.02
CA TYR A 208 -11.80 14.06 6.77
C TYR A 208 -11.86 15.57 6.55
N SER A 209 -11.86 16.35 7.62
CA SER A 209 -11.51 17.77 7.55
C SER A 209 -10.05 17.92 7.10
N GLN A 210 -9.68 19.08 6.59
CA GLN A 210 -8.27 19.36 6.27
C GLN A 210 -7.38 19.23 7.50
N GLU A 211 -7.90 19.59 8.66
CA GLU A 211 -7.19 19.46 9.94
C GLU A 211 -6.99 18.01 10.34
N ASP A 212 -7.98 17.12 10.13
CA ASP A 212 -7.83 15.67 10.34
C ASP A 212 -6.73 15.08 9.45
N LEU A 213 -6.71 15.48 8.17
CA LEU A 213 -5.67 15.01 7.24
C LEU A 213 -4.28 15.54 7.59
N LYS A 214 -4.17 16.81 8.00
CA LYS A 214 -2.90 17.38 8.48
C LYS A 214 -2.41 16.65 9.74
N GLU A 215 -3.32 16.27 10.64
CA GLU A 215 -3.00 15.47 11.84
C GLU A 215 -2.50 14.07 11.46
N ILE A 216 -3.17 13.39 10.51
CA ILE A 216 -2.72 12.09 9.97
C ILE A 216 -1.33 12.21 9.33
N VAL A 217 -1.12 13.23 8.48
CA VAL A 217 0.16 13.47 7.80
C VAL A 217 1.28 13.76 8.80
N ALA A 218 1.02 14.57 9.83
CA ALA A 218 2.01 14.87 10.87
C ALA A 218 2.35 13.60 11.67
N TYR A 219 1.35 12.82 12.06
CA TYR A 219 1.54 11.55 12.77
C TYR A 219 2.34 10.54 11.93
N ALA A 220 2.01 10.39 10.65
CA ALA A 220 2.73 9.52 9.73
C ALA A 220 4.20 9.95 9.56
N ALA A 221 4.47 11.27 9.51
CA ALA A 221 5.81 11.81 9.39
C ALA A 221 6.70 11.47 10.61
N GLU A 222 6.15 11.44 11.82
CA GLU A 222 6.86 10.98 13.04
C GLU A 222 7.26 9.50 12.94
N LEU A 223 6.52 8.71 12.15
CA LEU A 223 6.75 7.30 11.89
C LEU A 223 7.57 7.03 10.61
N TYR A 224 8.07 8.09 9.95
CA TYR A 224 8.75 7.99 8.66
C TYR A 224 7.91 7.31 7.57
N ILE A 225 6.61 7.64 7.54
CA ILE A 225 5.65 7.16 6.54
C ILE A 225 5.13 8.37 5.77
N GLN A 226 5.25 8.35 4.43
CA GLN A 226 4.59 9.34 3.59
C GLN A 226 3.12 8.95 3.39
N VAL A 227 2.25 9.97 3.26
CA VAL A 227 0.84 9.77 2.93
C VAL A 227 0.60 10.25 1.50
N ILE A 228 0.18 9.36 0.61
CA ILE A 228 -0.11 9.62 -0.80
C ILE A 228 -1.63 9.69 -0.95
N PRO A 229 -2.21 10.87 -1.25
CA PRO A 229 -3.64 10.97 -1.53
C PRO A 229 -3.95 10.53 -2.95
N GLU A 230 -5.11 9.91 -3.15
CA GLU A 230 -5.68 9.63 -4.46
C GLU A 230 -6.96 10.43 -4.66
N ILE A 231 -7.01 11.10 -5.82
CA ILE A 231 -8.19 11.80 -6.35
C ILE A 231 -8.48 11.19 -7.72
N GLU A 232 -9.56 10.47 -7.81
CA GLU A 232 -9.95 9.72 -9.00
C GLU A 232 -10.31 10.59 -10.21
N MET A 233 -9.75 10.23 -11.36
CA MET A 233 -10.06 10.81 -12.67
C MET A 233 -9.51 9.95 -13.82
N PRO A 234 -10.17 9.83 -14.97
CA PRO A 234 -11.53 10.32 -15.22
C PRO A 234 -12.63 9.38 -14.75
N GLY A 235 -12.34 8.11 -14.52
CA GLY A 235 -13.26 7.09 -14.03
C GLY A 235 -13.67 7.31 -12.57
N HIS A 236 -14.51 6.44 -12.03
CA HIS A 236 -14.87 6.40 -10.60
C HIS A 236 -15.39 7.72 -10.00
N SER A 237 -15.91 8.66 -10.86
CA SER A 237 -16.21 10.05 -10.50
C SER A 237 -17.70 10.39 -10.61
N MET A 238 -18.60 9.42 -10.36
CA MET A 238 -20.05 9.65 -10.40
C MET A 238 -20.47 10.70 -9.36
N GLU A 239 -19.84 10.72 -8.20
CA GLU A 239 -20.11 11.66 -7.10
C GLU A 239 -19.86 13.12 -7.54
N VAL A 240 -18.82 13.37 -8.35
CA VAL A 240 -18.55 14.69 -8.93
C VAL A 240 -19.65 15.11 -9.90
N ASN A 241 -20.04 14.21 -10.80
CA ASN A 241 -21.12 14.46 -11.77
C ASN A 241 -22.49 14.66 -11.10
N ARG A 242 -22.69 14.05 -9.93
CA ARG A 242 -23.91 14.26 -9.11
C ARG A 242 -23.90 15.62 -8.41
N THR A 243 -22.72 16.04 -7.93
CA THR A 243 -22.55 17.33 -7.25
C THR A 243 -22.64 18.49 -8.23
N TYR A 244 -22.00 18.38 -9.40
CA TYR A 244 -21.89 19.41 -10.45
C TYR A 244 -22.44 18.91 -11.80
N PRO A 245 -23.77 18.79 -11.96
CA PRO A 245 -24.35 18.27 -13.20
C PRO A 245 -23.97 19.06 -14.45
N GLU A 246 -23.60 20.34 -14.30
CA GLU A 246 -23.17 21.22 -15.39
C GLU A 246 -21.80 20.81 -15.96
N LEU A 247 -20.99 20.06 -15.22
CA LEU A 247 -19.69 19.53 -15.65
C LEU A 247 -19.82 18.20 -16.39
N ALA A 248 -20.93 17.49 -16.19
CA ALA A 248 -21.16 16.18 -16.81
C ALA A 248 -21.28 16.27 -18.33
N CYS A 249 -21.01 15.16 -19.01
CA CYS A 249 -21.23 15.03 -20.46
C CYS A 249 -22.65 15.44 -20.87
N ILE A 250 -22.77 16.15 -22.00
CA ILE A 250 -24.03 16.62 -22.56
C ILE A 250 -24.16 16.12 -24.02
N ASP A 251 -25.28 15.46 -24.36
CA ASP A 251 -25.54 14.98 -25.70
C ASP A 251 -26.12 16.08 -26.61
N ALA A 252 -26.25 15.79 -27.90
CA ALA A 252 -26.75 16.73 -28.90
C ALA A 252 -28.20 17.17 -28.66
N SER A 253 -28.98 16.47 -27.82
CA SER A 253 -30.35 16.88 -27.42
C SER A 253 -30.34 17.82 -26.21
N GLY A 254 -29.18 18.16 -25.66
CA GLY A 254 -29.03 18.94 -24.44
C GLY A 254 -29.21 18.15 -23.14
N ARG A 255 -29.30 16.82 -23.20
CA ARG A 255 -29.45 15.96 -22.03
C ARG A 255 -28.08 15.75 -21.37
N ARG A 256 -28.01 16.06 -20.08
CA ARG A 256 -26.81 15.84 -19.25
C ARG A 256 -26.73 14.40 -18.70
N ARG A 257 -25.51 13.85 -18.63
CA ARG A 257 -25.21 12.50 -18.14
C ARG A 257 -24.63 12.55 -16.72
N ASN A 258 -25.37 13.15 -15.79
CA ASN A 258 -24.94 13.32 -14.39
C ASN A 258 -24.89 12.01 -13.56
N SER A 259 -25.25 10.89 -14.16
CA SER A 259 -25.07 9.54 -13.60
C SER A 259 -23.91 8.79 -14.27
N SER A 260 -23.11 9.45 -15.11
CA SER A 260 -21.87 8.89 -15.66
C SER A 260 -20.87 8.63 -14.56
N TRP A 261 -20.13 7.54 -14.71
CA TRP A 261 -19.02 7.19 -13.83
C TRP A 261 -17.74 7.97 -14.18
N ASP A 262 -17.74 8.61 -15.37
CA ASP A 262 -16.56 9.29 -15.89
C ASP A 262 -16.78 10.80 -15.93
N LEU A 263 -15.77 11.58 -15.59
CA LEU A 263 -15.69 13.01 -15.83
C LEU A 263 -15.76 13.32 -17.34
N CYS A 264 -16.14 14.54 -17.69
CA CYS A 264 -16.17 15.00 -19.08
C CYS A 264 -14.85 15.67 -19.48
N PRO A 265 -13.96 15.03 -20.27
CA PRO A 265 -12.69 15.62 -20.69
C PRO A 265 -12.85 16.72 -21.74
N GLY A 266 -14.03 16.89 -22.31
CA GLY A 266 -14.36 17.98 -23.21
C GLY A 266 -14.75 19.29 -22.51
N ASN A 267 -15.11 19.22 -21.21
CA ASN A 267 -15.58 20.39 -20.45
C ASN A 267 -14.42 21.05 -19.69
N GLU A 268 -14.11 22.32 -20.03
CA GLU A 268 -13.06 23.08 -19.32
C GLU A 268 -13.39 23.33 -17.84
N GLY A 269 -14.67 23.32 -17.45
CA GLY A 269 -15.08 23.40 -16.05
C GLY A 269 -14.57 22.23 -15.22
N THR A 270 -14.49 21.03 -15.82
CA THR A 270 -13.93 19.83 -15.18
C THR A 270 -12.47 20.05 -14.77
N PHE A 271 -11.67 20.63 -15.65
CA PHE A 271 -10.25 20.90 -15.35
C PHE A 271 -10.08 21.97 -14.28
N ARG A 272 -10.91 23.04 -14.31
CA ARG A 272 -10.89 24.05 -13.24
C ARG A 272 -11.21 23.45 -11.88
N LEU A 273 -12.25 22.61 -11.80
CA LEU A 273 -12.58 21.90 -10.57
C LEU A 273 -11.42 21.04 -10.08
N LEU A 274 -10.80 20.24 -10.98
CA LEU A 274 -9.68 19.38 -10.61
C LEU A 274 -8.46 20.18 -10.17
N GLU A 275 -8.15 21.29 -10.82
CA GLU A 275 -7.05 22.20 -10.46
C GLU A 275 -7.29 22.86 -9.10
N ASP A 276 -8.53 23.29 -8.78
CA ASP A 276 -8.92 23.82 -7.47
C ASP A 276 -8.77 22.74 -6.38
N VAL A 277 -9.32 21.54 -6.61
CA VAL A 277 -9.19 20.40 -5.69
C VAL A 277 -7.73 20.04 -5.43
N LEU A 278 -6.96 19.86 -6.49
CA LEU A 278 -5.55 19.49 -6.37
C LEU A 278 -4.71 20.58 -5.70
N SER A 279 -5.07 21.86 -5.86
CA SER A 279 -4.42 22.98 -5.14
C SER A 279 -4.54 22.85 -3.63
N GLU A 280 -5.72 22.46 -3.12
CA GLU A 280 -5.92 22.22 -1.69
C GLU A 280 -5.28 20.91 -1.24
N VAL A 281 -5.34 19.86 -2.06
CA VAL A 281 -4.68 18.56 -1.78
C VAL A 281 -3.17 18.72 -1.60
N ILE A 282 -2.48 19.41 -2.51
CA ILE A 282 -1.02 19.61 -2.39
C ILE A 282 -0.62 20.51 -1.21
N ALA A 283 -1.54 21.34 -0.72
CA ALA A 283 -1.31 22.14 0.50
C ALA A 283 -1.43 21.31 1.79
N ILE A 284 -2.21 20.23 1.77
CA ILE A 284 -2.39 19.30 2.90
C ILE A 284 -1.28 18.25 2.92
N PHE A 285 -0.97 17.67 1.75
CA PHE A 285 -0.05 16.54 1.62
C PHE A 285 1.33 17.00 1.08
N PRO A 286 2.37 17.00 1.91
CA PRO A 286 3.71 17.45 1.51
C PRO A 286 4.47 16.42 0.66
N CYS A 287 3.95 15.20 0.49
CA CYS A 287 4.58 14.14 -0.27
C CYS A 287 4.79 14.53 -1.73
N LYS A 288 5.81 13.94 -2.35
CA LYS A 288 6.11 14.17 -3.78
C LYS A 288 5.00 13.64 -4.70
N TYR A 289 4.34 12.56 -4.31
CA TYR A 289 3.42 11.81 -5.15
C TYR A 289 1.97 12.18 -4.88
N ILE A 290 1.20 12.39 -5.96
CA ILE A 290 -0.26 12.51 -5.94
C ILE A 290 -0.80 11.43 -6.88
N HIS A 291 -1.64 10.56 -6.37
CA HIS A 291 -2.28 9.53 -7.19
C HIS A 291 -3.55 10.11 -7.83
N ILE A 292 -3.69 9.90 -9.15
CA ILE A 292 -4.77 10.48 -9.96
C ILE A 292 -5.73 9.42 -10.51
N GLY A 293 -5.68 8.18 -9.98
CA GLY A 293 -6.45 7.05 -10.48
C GLY A 293 -6.08 6.68 -11.91
N GLY A 294 -7.01 6.82 -12.82
CA GLY A 294 -6.80 6.60 -14.26
C GLY A 294 -7.28 5.24 -14.74
N ASP A 295 -7.85 4.44 -13.84
CA ASP A 295 -8.35 3.10 -14.11
C ASP A 295 -9.82 3.11 -14.57
N GLU A 296 -10.21 2.03 -15.20
CA GLU A 296 -11.57 1.60 -15.53
C GLU A 296 -12.50 2.67 -16.13
N ALA A 297 -11.96 3.72 -16.81
CA ALA A 297 -12.78 4.70 -17.48
C ALA A 297 -13.69 4.03 -18.52
N VAL A 298 -14.99 4.09 -18.30
CA VAL A 298 -16.01 3.41 -19.12
C VAL A 298 -16.15 4.07 -20.49
N MET A 299 -15.95 5.39 -20.57
CA MET A 299 -15.99 6.25 -21.77
C MET A 299 -17.31 6.18 -22.56
N ARG A 300 -18.36 5.63 -21.96
CA ARG A 300 -19.65 5.36 -22.63
C ARG A 300 -20.31 6.63 -23.18
N ASP A 301 -20.24 7.73 -22.42
CA ASP A 301 -20.93 8.96 -22.75
C ASP A 301 -20.11 9.92 -23.62
N TRP A 302 -18.79 9.74 -23.70
CA TRP A 302 -17.89 10.62 -24.44
C TRP A 302 -18.15 10.69 -25.95
N PRO A 303 -18.42 9.56 -26.66
CA PRO A 303 -18.69 9.59 -28.10
C PRO A 303 -19.92 10.42 -28.50
N SER A 304 -20.93 10.49 -27.61
CA SER A 304 -22.17 11.26 -27.85
C SER A 304 -22.12 12.68 -27.30
N CYS A 305 -21.13 13.00 -26.46
CA CYS A 305 -20.98 14.30 -25.81
C CYS A 305 -20.50 15.36 -26.81
N VAL A 306 -21.21 16.48 -26.89
CA VAL A 306 -20.86 17.58 -27.80
C VAL A 306 -19.51 18.21 -27.43
N ASN A 307 -19.21 18.34 -26.14
CA ASN A 307 -17.96 18.92 -25.67
C ASN A 307 -16.77 17.99 -25.95
N CYS A 308 -16.94 16.66 -25.70
CA CYS A 308 -15.91 15.67 -25.98
C CYS A 308 -15.59 15.59 -27.48
N ARG A 309 -16.61 15.63 -28.34
CA ARG A 309 -16.40 15.67 -29.80
C ARG A 309 -15.69 16.94 -30.26
N ALA A 310 -16.08 18.09 -29.74
CA ALA A 310 -15.41 19.35 -30.04
C ALA A 310 -13.94 19.32 -29.60
N ARG A 311 -13.63 18.72 -28.44
CA ARG A 311 -12.26 18.51 -27.97
C ARG A 311 -11.50 17.59 -28.90
N MET A 312 -12.08 16.46 -29.31
CA MET A 312 -11.44 15.53 -30.25
C MET A 312 -11.10 16.20 -31.57
N GLU A 313 -12.03 17.00 -32.11
CA GLU A 313 -11.80 17.75 -33.33
C GLU A 313 -10.67 18.77 -33.19
N ALA A 314 -10.67 19.54 -32.10
CA ALA A 314 -9.65 20.56 -31.82
C ALA A 314 -8.24 19.99 -31.66
N GLU A 315 -8.13 18.79 -31.04
CA GLU A 315 -6.85 18.11 -30.79
C GLU A 315 -6.45 17.13 -31.93
N GLY A 316 -7.31 16.94 -32.92
CA GLY A 316 -7.08 15.99 -34.02
C GLY A 316 -7.16 14.52 -33.59
N PHE A 317 -7.92 14.21 -32.55
CA PHE A 317 -8.07 12.84 -32.05
C PHE A 317 -9.04 12.04 -32.91
N THR A 318 -8.67 10.81 -33.21
CA THR A 318 -9.47 9.85 -34.00
C THR A 318 -10.14 8.79 -33.13
N GLU A 319 -9.63 8.58 -31.91
CA GLU A 319 -10.14 7.57 -30.97
C GLU A 319 -10.55 8.21 -29.64
N VAL A 320 -11.69 7.79 -29.09
CA VAL A 320 -12.24 8.31 -27.85
C VAL A 320 -11.27 8.17 -26.67
N ARG A 321 -10.49 7.10 -26.63
CA ARG A 321 -9.49 6.84 -25.58
C ARG A 321 -8.41 7.93 -25.49
N GLN A 322 -8.14 8.65 -26.58
CA GLN A 322 -7.18 9.75 -26.57
C GLN A 322 -7.62 10.92 -25.67
N LEU A 323 -8.92 11.04 -25.38
CA LEU A 323 -9.45 12.00 -24.40
C LEU A 323 -8.99 11.68 -22.97
N GLN A 324 -8.85 10.41 -22.60
CA GLN A 324 -8.28 10.02 -21.31
C GLN A 324 -6.81 10.46 -21.23
N GLY A 325 -6.03 10.17 -22.28
CA GLY A 325 -4.65 10.63 -22.36
C GLY A 325 -4.50 12.14 -22.30
N TYR A 326 -5.42 12.87 -22.93
CA TYR A 326 -5.48 14.32 -22.85
C TYR A 326 -5.67 14.80 -21.40
N MET A 327 -6.66 14.24 -20.67
CA MET A 327 -6.93 14.59 -19.28
C MET A 327 -5.73 14.25 -18.40
N VAL A 328 -5.29 13.00 -18.42
CA VAL A 328 -4.12 12.53 -17.65
C VAL A 328 -2.89 13.39 -17.94
N GLY A 329 -2.58 13.64 -19.21
CA GLY A 329 -1.43 14.44 -19.60
C GLY A 329 -1.52 15.90 -19.14
N ARG A 330 -2.70 16.51 -19.14
CA ARG A 330 -2.93 17.88 -18.65
C ARG A 330 -2.73 17.95 -17.14
N ILE A 331 -3.30 17.03 -16.39
CA ILE A 331 -3.18 17.00 -14.92
C ILE A 331 -1.73 16.65 -14.50
N CYS A 332 -1.07 15.71 -15.18
CA CYS A 332 0.35 15.43 -14.93
C CYS A 332 1.23 16.67 -15.09
N ARG A 333 1.02 17.46 -16.16
CA ARG A 333 1.76 18.73 -16.38
C ARG A 333 1.47 19.74 -15.27
N TRP A 334 0.19 19.90 -14.92
CA TRP A 334 -0.21 20.79 -13.83
C TRP A 334 0.47 20.41 -12.51
N LEU A 335 0.46 19.13 -12.13
CA LEU A 335 1.15 18.64 -10.93
C LEU A 335 2.66 18.88 -10.99
N GLN A 336 3.30 18.67 -12.14
CA GLN A 336 4.72 18.92 -12.33
C GLN A 336 5.07 20.40 -12.14
N GLU A 337 4.26 21.33 -12.68
CA GLU A 337 4.40 22.78 -12.49
C GLU A 337 4.30 23.18 -11.02
N HIS A 338 3.57 22.40 -10.21
CA HIS A 338 3.45 22.58 -8.75
C HIS A 338 4.43 21.71 -7.94
N GLY A 339 5.47 21.15 -8.57
CA GLY A 339 6.53 20.38 -7.91
C GLY A 339 6.09 19.00 -7.42
N ARG A 340 5.02 18.44 -7.99
CA ARG A 340 4.51 17.12 -7.67
C ARG A 340 4.69 16.14 -8.83
N THR A 341 4.65 14.85 -8.53
CA THR A 341 4.72 13.77 -9.51
C THR A 341 3.40 12.99 -9.47
N ALA A 342 2.75 12.87 -10.62
CA ALA A 342 1.56 12.04 -10.74
C ALA A 342 1.92 10.55 -10.61
N VAL A 343 1.08 9.81 -9.90
CA VAL A 343 1.02 8.35 -9.92
C VAL A 343 -0.34 7.96 -10.50
N GLY A 344 -0.43 6.91 -11.28
CA GLY A 344 -1.73 6.39 -11.73
C GLY A 344 -1.67 4.91 -12.02
N TRP A 345 -2.84 4.29 -12.08
CA TRP A 345 -2.99 2.89 -12.41
C TRP A 345 -2.51 2.60 -13.83
N ASP A 346 -2.17 1.36 -14.14
CA ASP A 346 -1.42 1.04 -15.37
C ASP A 346 -2.16 1.29 -16.70
N GLU A 347 -3.47 1.62 -16.68
CA GLU A 347 -4.22 2.09 -17.85
C GLU A 347 -3.69 3.40 -18.43
N ILE A 348 -3.09 4.27 -17.60
CA ILE A 348 -2.54 5.54 -18.07
C ILE A 348 -1.42 5.36 -19.10
N LEU A 349 -0.77 4.19 -19.13
CA LEU A 349 0.23 3.84 -20.16
C LEU A 349 -0.33 3.81 -21.56
N GLU A 350 -1.62 3.47 -21.71
CA GLU A 350 -2.25 3.26 -23.01
C GLU A 350 -2.54 4.58 -23.74
N THR A 351 -2.30 5.71 -23.09
CA THR A 351 -2.80 7.01 -23.50
C THR A 351 -1.70 8.07 -23.75
N GLY A 352 -0.42 7.67 -23.75
CA GLY A 352 0.68 8.62 -24.01
C GLY A 352 1.12 9.39 -22.76
N LEU A 353 1.49 8.65 -21.71
CA LEU A 353 1.89 9.18 -20.41
C LEU A 353 3.13 10.08 -20.45
N PRO A 354 3.17 11.24 -19.76
CA PRO A 354 4.39 12.00 -19.52
C PRO A 354 5.46 11.17 -18.81
N ARG A 355 6.72 11.33 -19.24
CA ARG A 355 7.83 10.45 -18.82
C ARG A 355 8.10 10.40 -17.32
N ASP A 356 7.78 11.47 -16.59
CA ASP A 356 8.04 11.61 -15.16
C ASP A 356 6.91 11.03 -14.28
N ALA A 357 5.78 10.64 -14.88
CA ALA A 357 4.70 9.99 -14.13
C ALA A 357 5.09 8.56 -13.71
N VAL A 358 4.64 8.17 -12.55
CA VAL A 358 4.85 6.83 -11.98
C VAL A 358 3.65 5.95 -12.32
N VAL A 359 3.91 4.72 -12.70
CA VAL A 359 2.87 3.74 -13.02
C VAL A 359 2.68 2.78 -11.85
N MET A 360 1.44 2.63 -11.36
CA MET A 360 1.08 1.60 -10.40
C MET A 360 0.45 0.42 -11.14
N SER A 361 1.16 -0.71 -11.19
CA SER A 361 0.74 -1.88 -11.96
C SER A 361 -0.15 -2.78 -11.13
N TRP A 362 -1.44 -2.90 -11.51
CA TRP A 362 -2.44 -3.69 -10.80
C TRP A 362 -3.01 -4.87 -11.62
N ARG A 363 -3.11 -4.76 -12.94
CA ARG A 363 -3.61 -5.81 -13.85
C ARG A 363 -2.57 -6.92 -14.08
N GLY A 364 -2.01 -7.47 -13.01
CA GLY A 364 -0.87 -8.36 -13.03
C GLY A 364 0.47 -7.59 -13.10
N SER A 365 1.58 -8.31 -13.35
CA SER A 365 2.92 -7.69 -13.41
C SER A 365 3.28 -7.12 -14.78
N ALA A 366 2.61 -7.56 -15.85
CA ALA A 366 2.97 -7.21 -17.23
C ALA A 366 2.87 -5.70 -17.54
N GLY A 367 1.91 -5.00 -16.93
CA GLY A 367 1.78 -3.53 -17.05
C GLY A 367 3.02 -2.82 -16.50
N GLY A 368 3.49 -3.24 -15.34
CA GLY A 368 4.69 -2.71 -14.69
C GLY A 368 5.96 -3.01 -15.48
N GLU A 369 6.13 -4.22 -15.98
CA GLU A 369 7.26 -4.59 -16.84
C GLU A 369 7.31 -3.75 -18.11
N LYS A 370 6.15 -3.53 -18.74
CA LYS A 370 6.02 -2.65 -19.92
C LYS A 370 6.35 -1.19 -19.57
N ALA A 371 5.91 -0.68 -18.43
CA ALA A 371 6.21 0.66 -17.97
C ALA A 371 7.71 0.85 -17.69
N ALA A 372 8.33 -0.10 -16.99
CA ALA A 372 9.77 -0.10 -16.71
C ALA A 372 10.59 -0.13 -18.02
N ALA A 373 10.21 -0.99 -18.97
CA ALA A 373 10.84 -1.04 -20.29
C ALA A 373 10.70 0.27 -21.10
N ALA A 374 9.62 1.03 -20.86
CA ALA A 374 9.42 2.37 -21.43
C ALA A 374 10.17 3.48 -20.67
N GLY A 375 10.83 3.15 -19.56
CA GLY A 375 11.62 4.07 -18.72
C GLY A 375 10.82 4.81 -17.64
N HIS A 376 9.58 4.41 -17.36
CA HIS A 376 8.80 4.94 -16.24
C HIS A 376 9.20 4.28 -14.93
N LYS A 377 9.10 5.03 -13.83
CA LYS A 377 9.13 4.44 -12.50
C LYS A 377 7.84 3.67 -12.23
N VAL A 378 7.96 2.56 -11.49
CA VAL A 378 6.85 1.61 -11.30
C VAL A 378 6.70 1.25 -9.83
N ILE A 379 5.46 1.20 -9.35
CA ILE A 379 5.07 0.56 -8.11
C ILE A 379 4.28 -0.70 -8.46
N MET A 380 4.75 -1.86 -8.01
CA MET A 380 4.13 -3.13 -8.30
C MET A 380 3.01 -3.42 -7.30
N SER A 381 1.79 -3.62 -7.78
CA SER A 381 0.60 -3.89 -6.97
C SER A 381 -0.35 -4.89 -7.64
N PRO A 382 0.17 -6.02 -8.20
CA PRO A 382 -0.65 -6.92 -9.00
C PRO A 382 -1.81 -7.50 -8.19
N ASN A 383 -3.03 -7.43 -8.73
CA ASN A 383 -4.24 -7.93 -8.10
C ASN A 383 -4.15 -9.41 -7.71
N THR A 384 -3.33 -10.18 -8.41
CA THR A 384 -3.10 -11.60 -8.12
C THR A 384 -2.42 -11.86 -6.77
N HIS A 385 -1.68 -10.88 -6.20
CA HIS A 385 -0.89 -11.06 -4.96
C HIS A 385 -1.09 -9.93 -3.95
N CYS A 386 -1.47 -8.72 -4.40
CA CYS A 386 -1.46 -7.52 -3.58
C CYS A 386 -2.86 -7.00 -3.21
N TYR A 387 -3.94 -7.61 -3.72
CA TYR A 387 -5.32 -7.20 -3.43
C TYR A 387 -5.86 -7.96 -2.21
N PHE A 388 -6.05 -7.23 -1.13
CA PHE A 388 -6.43 -7.82 0.17
C PHE A 388 -7.92 -7.79 0.45
N ASP A 389 -8.71 -7.32 -0.49
CA ASP A 389 -10.16 -7.48 -0.58
C ASP A 389 -10.57 -8.88 -1.11
N TYR A 390 -9.59 -9.71 -1.52
CA TYR A 390 -9.78 -11.11 -1.91
C TYR A 390 -9.79 -12.04 -0.71
N TYR A 391 -10.45 -13.20 -0.83
CA TYR A 391 -10.51 -14.23 0.21
C TYR A 391 -9.11 -14.72 0.64
N GLN A 392 -8.93 -14.97 1.94
CA GLN A 392 -7.68 -15.55 2.48
C GLN A 392 -7.70 -17.07 2.50
N ASP A 393 -8.90 -17.66 2.59
CA ASP A 393 -9.14 -19.11 2.61
C ASP A 393 -10.37 -19.46 1.75
N LEU A 394 -10.87 -20.65 1.85
CA LEU A 394 -12.04 -21.12 1.11
C LEU A 394 -13.29 -20.29 1.44
N ILE A 395 -14.00 -19.84 0.42
CA ILE A 395 -15.14 -18.89 0.48
C ILE A 395 -16.18 -19.23 1.58
N ARG A 396 -16.40 -20.52 1.85
CA ARG A 396 -17.41 -20.94 2.87
C ARG A 396 -17.02 -20.64 4.31
N LYS A 397 -15.75 -20.27 4.56
CA LYS A 397 -15.19 -19.99 5.89
C LYS A 397 -14.95 -18.50 6.14
N GLU A 398 -15.06 -17.69 5.09
CA GLU A 398 -14.64 -16.30 5.09
C GLU A 398 -15.85 -15.35 5.14
N PRO A 399 -15.70 -14.14 5.75
CA PRO A 399 -16.62 -13.04 5.49
C PRO A 399 -16.63 -12.70 4.01
N LEU A 400 -17.70 -12.02 3.56
CA LEU A 400 -17.85 -11.64 2.16
C LEU A 400 -16.66 -10.80 1.69
N ALA A 401 -16.05 -11.20 0.59
CA ALA A 401 -14.91 -10.54 -0.04
C ALA A 401 -15.14 -10.39 -1.56
N VAL A 402 -14.26 -9.71 -2.24
CA VAL A 402 -14.27 -9.56 -3.70
C VAL A 402 -13.25 -10.53 -4.31
N GLY A 403 -13.62 -11.17 -5.42
CA GLY A 403 -12.70 -11.92 -6.27
C GLY A 403 -12.29 -13.30 -5.76
N GLU A 404 -11.04 -13.63 -6.01
CA GLU A 404 -10.45 -14.94 -5.87
C GLU A 404 -9.78 -15.16 -4.52
N LEU A 405 -9.10 -16.29 -4.36
CA LEU A 405 -8.30 -16.61 -3.18
C LEU A 405 -6.90 -16.03 -3.29
N THR A 406 -6.48 -15.27 -2.29
CA THR A 406 -5.13 -14.74 -2.10
C THR A 406 -4.66 -15.03 -0.68
N SER A 407 -4.17 -16.26 -0.44
CA SER A 407 -3.70 -16.71 0.87
C SER A 407 -2.37 -16.06 1.27
N LEU A 408 -2.02 -16.13 2.55
CA LEU A 408 -0.71 -15.67 3.05
C LEU A 408 0.46 -16.29 2.27
N HIS A 409 0.40 -17.60 2.02
CA HIS A 409 1.42 -18.31 1.25
C HIS A 409 1.54 -17.75 -0.16
N TRP A 410 0.40 -17.53 -0.84
CA TRP A 410 0.39 -16.99 -2.19
C TRP A 410 1.01 -15.59 -2.26
N VAL A 411 0.63 -14.68 -1.37
CA VAL A 411 1.25 -13.35 -1.26
C VAL A 411 2.76 -13.46 -1.07
N TYR A 412 3.21 -14.37 -0.20
CA TYR A 412 4.63 -14.55 0.09
C TYR A 412 5.46 -15.03 -1.09
N THR A 413 4.86 -15.68 -2.10
CA THR A 413 5.56 -16.13 -3.31
C THR A 413 5.92 -14.99 -4.25
N TYR A 414 5.27 -13.83 -4.14
CA TYR A 414 5.46 -12.71 -5.03
C TYR A 414 6.89 -12.15 -4.99
N ASP A 415 7.40 -11.77 -6.16
CA ASP A 415 8.66 -11.05 -6.32
C ASP A 415 8.47 -9.90 -7.33
N PRO A 416 8.58 -8.64 -6.92
CA PRO A 416 8.48 -7.47 -7.80
C PRO A 416 9.58 -7.39 -8.88
N GLY A 417 10.66 -8.17 -8.75
CA GLY A 417 11.82 -8.12 -9.65
C GLY A 417 12.89 -7.13 -9.20
N ASP A 418 14.01 -7.11 -9.93
CA ASP A 418 15.18 -6.31 -9.59
C ASP A 418 15.46 -5.20 -10.65
N ASP A 419 14.45 -4.84 -11.48
CA ASP A 419 14.57 -3.75 -12.44
C ASP A 419 14.76 -2.41 -11.70
N PRO A 420 15.73 -1.56 -12.08
CA PRO A 420 16.01 -0.29 -11.38
C PRO A 420 14.89 0.75 -11.50
N HIS A 421 13.90 0.54 -12.36
CA HIS A 421 12.71 1.37 -12.44
C HIS A 421 11.63 0.97 -11.42
N VAL A 422 11.69 -0.23 -10.87
CA VAL A 422 10.76 -0.68 -9.84
C VAL A 422 11.11 -0.03 -8.51
N LEU A 423 10.26 0.89 -8.06
CA LEU A 423 10.38 1.56 -6.76
C LEU A 423 10.09 0.61 -5.61
N GLY A 424 9.22 -0.37 -5.82
CA GLY A 424 8.80 -1.33 -4.81
C GLY A 424 7.40 -1.88 -5.06
N LEU A 425 6.70 -2.20 -3.97
CA LEU A 425 5.39 -2.83 -4.02
C LEU A 425 4.41 -2.22 -3.02
N GLN A 426 3.12 -2.48 -3.26
CA GLN A 426 2.04 -2.01 -2.41
C GLN A 426 0.93 -3.06 -2.30
N ALA A 427 0.38 -3.25 -1.09
CA ALA A 427 -0.88 -3.95 -0.88
C ALA A 427 -2.04 -2.98 -1.03
N ASN A 428 -3.18 -3.45 -1.57
CA ASN A 428 -4.40 -2.66 -1.70
C ASN A 428 -5.54 -3.33 -0.94
N LEU A 429 -6.18 -2.56 -0.05
CA LEU A 429 -7.40 -2.95 0.63
C LEU A 429 -8.57 -2.16 0.06
N TRP A 430 -9.20 -2.66 -1.00
CA TRP A 430 -10.48 -2.16 -1.48
C TRP A 430 -11.60 -2.50 -0.50
N CYS A 431 -12.57 -1.61 -0.34
CA CYS A 431 -13.49 -1.67 0.79
C CYS A 431 -14.98 -1.75 0.42
N GLU A 432 -15.33 -2.19 -0.80
CA GLU A 432 -16.73 -2.42 -1.21
C GLU A 432 -17.41 -3.48 -0.32
N LYS A 433 -16.65 -4.49 0.11
CA LYS A 433 -17.14 -5.58 0.96
C LYS A 433 -16.55 -5.54 2.38
N VAL A 434 -15.79 -4.49 2.72
CA VAL A 434 -15.06 -4.37 3.99
C VAL A 434 -15.57 -3.17 4.81
N PRO A 435 -16.78 -3.24 5.38
CA PRO A 435 -17.44 -2.07 5.97
C PRO A 435 -16.93 -1.67 7.35
N THR A 436 -16.24 -2.54 8.09
CA THR A 436 -15.84 -2.29 9.49
C THR A 436 -14.33 -2.34 9.69
N VAL A 437 -13.85 -1.69 10.75
CA VAL A 437 -12.45 -1.75 11.19
C VAL A 437 -12.01 -3.19 11.44
N GLN A 438 -12.83 -3.98 12.15
CA GLN A 438 -12.52 -5.38 12.45
C GLN A 438 -12.38 -6.23 11.19
N HIS A 439 -13.23 -5.96 10.17
CA HIS A 439 -13.14 -6.65 8.90
C HIS A 439 -11.89 -6.21 8.13
N ALA A 440 -11.56 -4.92 8.15
CA ALA A 440 -10.34 -4.39 7.51
C ALA A 440 -9.08 -5.06 8.09
N GLU A 441 -8.94 -5.08 9.41
CA GLU A 441 -7.81 -5.74 10.08
C GLU A 441 -7.77 -7.26 9.79
N TYR A 442 -8.94 -7.92 9.77
CA TYR A 442 -9.04 -9.32 9.36
C TYR A 442 -8.48 -9.55 7.95
N MET A 443 -8.80 -8.68 7.01
CA MET A 443 -8.34 -8.77 5.61
C MET A 443 -6.84 -8.41 5.47
N LEU A 444 -6.33 -7.51 6.30
CA LEU A 444 -4.93 -7.10 6.26
C LEU A 444 -3.99 -8.16 6.84
N TYR A 445 -4.31 -8.69 8.02
CA TYR A 445 -3.40 -9.56 8.76
C TYR A 445 -3.77 -11.04 8.62
N PRO A 446 -2.78 -11.93 8.38
CA PRO A 446 -1.33 -11.70 8.37
C PRO A 446 -0.73 -11.33 6.99
N ARG A 447 -1.51 -11.17 5.92
CA ARG A 447 -0.98 -10.99 4.55
C ARG A 447 -0.05 -9.77 4.40
N LEU A 448 -0.30 -8.70 5.17
CA LEU A 448 0.55 -7.51 5.17
C LEU A 448 1.98 -7.82 5.66
N PHE A 449 2.17 -8.87 6.47
CA PHE A 449 3.51 -9.32 6.89
C PHE A 449 4.34 -9.82 5.71
N ALA A 450 3.69 -10.49 4.74
CA ALA A 450 4.37 -10.96 3.53
C ALA A 450 4.81 -9.78 2.65
N ILE A 451 3.96 -8.77 2.45
CA ILE A 451 4.32 -7.53 1.74
C ILE A 451 5.50 -6.83 2.42
N ALA A 452 5.46 -6.73 3.75
CA ALA A 452 6.56 -6.13 4.52
C ALA A 452 7.88 -6.89 4.33
N GLU A 453 7.86 -8.22 4.40
CA GLU A 453 9.06 -9.05 4.19
C GLU A 453 9.59 -8.93 2.76
N ILE A 454 8.73 -8.98 1.75
CA ILE A 454 9.12 -8.81 0.34
C ILE A 454 9.74 -7.44 0.10
N GLY A 455 9.14 -6.40 0.69
CA GLY A 455 9.56 -5.02 0.51
C GLY A 455 10.85 -4.66 1.23
N TRP A 456 11.09 -5.27 2.37
CA TRP A 456 12.22 -4.95 3.25
C TRP A 456 13.39 -5.90 3.07
N SER A 457 13.15 -7.22 3.19
CA SER A 457 14.22 -8.20 3.28
C SER A 457 14.92 -8.44 1.96
N PRO A 458 16.25 -8.60 1.92
CA PRO A 458 16.95 -9.06 0.72
C PRO A 458 16.37 -10.39 0.21
N LYS A 459 16.29 -10.57 -1.10
CA LYS A 459 15.74 -11.77 -1.75
C LYS A 459 16.36 -13.08 -1.20
N SER A 460 17.65 -13.06 -0.87
CA SER A 460 18.37 -14.21 -0.29
C SER A 460 17.88 -14.61 1.10
N ARG A 461 17.11 -13.73 1.79
CA ARG A 461 16.51 -14.01 3.10
C ARG A 461 15.09 -14.56 3.00
N LYS A 462 14.45 -14.42 1.84
CA LYS A 462 13.16 -15.04 1.54
C LYS A 462 13.38 -16.55 1.46
N LYS A 463 12.78 -17.27 2.39
CA LYS A 463 12.98 -18.70 2.58
C LYS A 463 11.69 -19.48 2.46
N ASP A 464 11.67 -20.65 3.06
CA ASP A 464 10.55 -21.56 3.12
C ASP A 464 9.26 -20.84 3.64
N PRO A 465 8.15 -20.88 2.91
CA PRO A 465 6.87 -20.38 3.38
C PRO A 465 6.40 -20.95 4.73
N VAL A 466 6.82 -22.17 5.07
CA VAL A 466 6.49 -22.80 6.36
C VAL A 466 7.19 -22.06 7.50
N GLU A 467 8.46 -21.72 7.32
CA GLU A 467 9.24 -20.92 8.31
C GLU A 467 8.64 -19.50 8.45
N PHE A 468 8.32 -18.86 7.32
CA PHE A 468 7.68 -17.54 7.33
C PHE A 468 6.32 -17.60 8.04
N ARG A 469 5.48 -18.61 7.75
CA ARG A 469 4.17 -18.79 8.39
C ARG A 469 4.28 -18.91 9.90
N ALA A 470 5.28 -19.63 10.43
CA ALA A 470 5.51 -19.74 11.88
C ALA A 470 5.85 -18.37 12.52
N ARG A 471 6.68 -17.55 11.87
CA ARG A 471 6.98 -16.19 12.32
C ARG A 471 5.74 -15.29 12.23
N ALA A 472 4.97 -15.41 11.15
CA ALA A 472 3.74 -14.65 10.96
C ALA A 472 2.71 -14.96 12.04
N HIS A 473 2.55 -16.22 12.41
CA HIS A 473 1.67 -16.64 13.51
C HIS A 473 2.09 -15.98 14.84
N SER A 474 3.38 -16.06 15.18
CA SER A 474 3.90 -15.43 16.42
C SER A 474 3.68 -13.91 16.45
N LEU A 475 3.87 -13.22 15.31
CA LEU A 475 3.65 -11.77 15.23
C LEU A 475 2.15 -11.42 15.29
N LEU A 476 1.30 -12.23 14.66
CA LEU A 476 -0.16 -12.03 14.72
C LEU A 476 -0.68 -12.14 16.15
N ASP A 477 -0.21 -13.15 16.92
CA ASP A 477 -0.55 -13.28 18.33
C ASP A 477 -0.09 -12.09 19.18
N ALA A 478 1.06 -11.53 18.85
CA ALA A 478 1.55 -10.32 19.49
C ALA A 478 0.68 -9.09 19.15
N LEU A 479 0.29 -8.92 17.88
CA LEU A 479 -0.61 -7.83 17.45
C LEU A 479 -2.01 -7.97 18.06
N ARG A 480 -2.55 -9.19 18.19
CA ARG A 480 -3.84 -9.43 18.88
C ARG A 480 -3.81 -8.94 20.33
N LYS A 481 -2.70 -9.14 21.04
CA LYS A 481 -2.52 -8.62 22.42
C LYS A 481 -2.46 -7.08 22.45
N LEU A 482 -2.10 -6.44 21.34
CA LEU A 482 -2.14 -4.99 21.17
C LEU A 482 -3.49 -4.48 20.66
N GLY A 483 -4.50 -5.36 20.53
CA GLY A 483 -5.86 -4.99 20.13
C GLY A 483 -6.14 -4.99 18.63
N TYR A 484 -5.24 -5.57 17.80
CA TYR A 484 -5.53 -5.79 16.39
C TYR A 484 -6.35 -7.07 16.19
N ASN A 485 -7.22 -7.05 15.18
CA ASN A 485 -7.83 -8.26 14.66
C ASN A 485 -6.94 -8.89 13.57
N GLY A 486 -7.27 -10.08 13.12
CA GLY A 486 -6.60 -10.73 11.99
C GLY A 486 -7.19 -12.11 11.73
N PHE A 487 -6.97 -12.61 10.54
CA PHE A 487 -7.37 -13.95 10.12
C PHE A 487 -6.86 -15.02 11.09
N ASP A 488 -7.72 -16.00 11.40
CA ASP A 488 -7.34 -17.08 12.32
C ASP A 488 -6.56 -18.18 11.60
N MET A 489 -5.22 -18.11 11.72
CA MET A 489 -4.30 -19.04 11.06
C MET A 489 -4.43 -20.49 11.57
N ASP A 490 -5.05 -20.72 12.74
CA ASP A 490 -5.24 -22.08 13.28
C ASP A 490 -6.40 -22.80 12.59
N THR A 491 -7.31 -22.05 11.96
CA THR A 491 -8.44 -22.59 11.20
C THR A 491 -8.23 -22.61 9.69
N GLU A 492 -7.06 -22.16 9.21
CA GLU A 492 -6.71 -22.10 7.79
C GLU A 492 -6.74 -23.49 7.14
N SER A 493 -7.31 -23.59 5.94
CA SER A 493 -7.40 -24.85 5.22
C SER A 493 -6.03 -25.28 4.64
N ASP A 494 -5.82 -26.59 4.51
CA ASP A 494 -4.62 -27.14 3.86
C ASP A 494 -4.44 -26.60 2.44
N PHE A 495 -5.53 -26.25 1.75
CA PHE A 495 -5.51 -25.66 0.42
C PHE A 495 -4.85 -24.27 0.42
N ALA A 496 -5.22 -23.40 1.37
CA ALA A 496 -4.66 -22.06 1.53
C ALA A 496 -3.21 -22.15 2.06
N ILE A 497 -2.95 -23.02 3.03
CA ILE A 497 -1.61 -23.29 3.59
C ILE A 497 -0.64 -23.74 2.47
N ALA A 498 -1.09 -24.58 1.56
CA ALA A 498 -0.30 -25.02 0.41
C ALA A 498 -0.13 -23.93 -0.67
N GLY A 499 -0.76 -22.77 -0.52
CA GLY A 499 -0.72 -21.69 -1.52
C GLY A 499 -1.41 -22.03 -2.83
N LEU A 500 -2.38 -22.92 -2.80
CA LEU A 500 -3.11 -23.30 -4.02
C LEU A 500 -4.15 -22.24 -4.38
N ARG A 501 -4.38 -22.03 -5.67
CA ARG A 501 -5.46 -21.19 -6.21
C ARG A 501 -6.29 -21.98 -7.22
N ARG A 502 -7.47 -21.48 -7.54
CA ARG A 502 -8.29 -22.00 -8.62
C ARG A 502 -8.50 -20.92 -9.68
N THR A 503 -8.39 -21.31 -10.95
CA THR A 503 -8.82 -20.45 -12.05
C THR A 503 -10.35 -20.32 -12.05
N GLN A 504 -10.88 -19.34 -12.77
CA GLN A 504 -12.32 -19.22 -13.03
C GLN A 504 -12.91 -20.51 -13.70
N LYS A 505 -12.08 -21.29 -14.38
CA LYS A 505 -12.45 -22.59 -14.98
C LYS A 505 -12.34 -23.77 -13.99
N GLY A 506 -11.94 -23.50 -12.72
CA GLY A 506 -11.81 -24.51 -11.67
C GLY A 506 -10.48 -25.29 -11.66
N GLU A 507 -9.52 -24.94 -12.52
CA GLU A 507 -8.19 -25.56 -12.54
C GLU A 507 -7.37 -25.11 -11.33
N ILE A 508 -6.57 -26.00 -10.74
CA ILE A 508 -5.68 -25.68 -9.61
C ILE A 508 -4.39 -25.07 -10.14
N ILE A 509 -4.05 -23.90 -9.62
CA ILE A 509 -2.76 -23.24 -9.84
C ILE A 509 -1.87 -23.49 -8.62
N TYR A 510 -0.64 -23.92 -8.86
CA TYR A 510 0.39 -24.12 -7.85
C TYR A 510 1.27 -22.88 -7.73
N PRO A 511 1.77 -22.54 -6.53
CA PRO A 511 2.71 -21.43 -6.38
C PRO A 511 4.02 -21.77 -7.10
N SER A 512 4.56 -20.79 -7.82
CA SER A 512 5.92 -20.84 -8.37
C SER A 512 6.86 -20.06 -7.46
N PHE A 513 8.00 -20.65 -7.09
CA PHE A 513 9.05 -20.03 -6.29
C PHE A 513 10.22 -19.58 -7.16
#